data_128ac53fead3dbd0e17b9daa0c69a4ab
#
_entry.id   128ac53fead3dbd0e17b9daa0c69a4ab
#
_cell.length_a   1.000
_cell.length_b   1.000
_cell.length_c   1.000
_cell.angle_alpha   90.00
_cell.angle_beta   90.00
_cell.angle_gamma   90.00
#
_symmetry.space_group_name_H-M   'P 1'
#
loop_
_entity.id
_entity.type
_entity.pdbx_description
1 polymer ?
#
loop_
_entity_poly.entity_id
_entity_poly.type
_entity_poly.pdbx_seq_one_letter_code
_entity_poly.pdbx_strand_id
1 'polypeptide(L)'
;MNEEKHWNRIAPTYNAEIFDVFQSDKRKVLTKYFKKHTNIKHEAIDFGCGNGKAFSYLAPRFKKVLGVDISEKLLRQAKALLHKNIILKQGDLTQSLRLPKVDFIFCCNVAILPEVQTNIAIIKNIQKTLKVGGHALVVIPSLESMIYSAWRLIDWYKKENVKPEKIDTSEYAGLSGKKIDILQGLVSIDGVTTKHYTQQEIEVVFTRCELTVLKIEKIEYNWNSEFTKPPKWMKEPYPWDWLVECVRL
;
A
#
# COMPACT_ATOMS: atom_id res chain seq x y z
N MET A 1 18.49 2.86 4.18
CA MET A 1 18.29 3.86 3.07
C MET A 1 17.75 5.12 3.70
N ASN A 2 18.09 6.33 3.19
CA ASN A 2 17.42 7.55 3.65
C ASN A 2 16.14 7.71 2.83
N GLU A 3 14.99 7.43 3.42
CA GLU A 3 13.68 7.41 2.77
C GLU A 3 13.34 8.76 2.12
N GLU A 4 13.56 9.87 2.81
CA GLU A 4 13.29 11.20 2.25
C GLU A 4 14.08 11.46 0.95
N LYS A 5 15.39 11.14 0.96
CA LYS A 5 16.23 11.30 -0.24
C LYS A 5 15.78 10.38 -1.36
N HIS A 6 15.37 9.15 -1.04
CA HIS A 6 14.86 8.19 -2.02
C HIS A 6 13.60 8.74 -2.70
N TRP A 7 12.57 9.09 -1.93
CA TRP A 7 11.30 9.59 -2.47
C TRP A 7 11.44 10.93 -3.19
N ASN A 8 12.31 11.82 -2.71
CA ASN A 8 12.62 13.06 -3.42
C ASN A 8 13.31 12.82 -4.76
N ARG A 9 14.11 11.74 -4.89
CA ARG A 9 14.79 11.38 -6.14
C ARG A 9 13.82 10.86 -7.18
N ILE A 10 12.88 9.99 -6.81
CA ILE A 10 11.91 9.39 -7.74
C ILE A 10 10.69 10.27 -8.01
N ALA A 11 10.50 11.37 -7.30
CA ALA A 11 9.36 12.26 -7.48
C ALA A 11 9.10 12.68 -8.94
N PRO A 12 10.11 12.99 -9.79
CA PRO A 12 9.86 13.33 -11.20
C PRO A 12 9.23 12.20 -12.02
N THR A 13 9.54 10.95 -11.70
CA THR A 13 9.11 9.74 -12.41
C THR A 13 8.06 8.95 -11.63
N TYR A 14 7.59 9.47 -10.49
CA TYR A 14 6.71 8.80 -9.53
C TYR A 14 5.51 8.10 -10.18
N ASN A 15 4.81 8.76 -11.10
CA ASN A 15 3.63 8.18 -11.76
C ASN A 15 3.98 7.04 -12.75
N ALA A 16 5.21 6.99 -13.24
CA ALA A 16 5.67 5.92 -14.13
C ALA A 16 6.26 4.74 -13.35
N GLU A 17 6.90 5.00 -12.21
CA GLU A 17 7.60 3.98 -11.42
C GLU A 17 6.71 3.38 -10.31
N ILE A 18 5.76 4.15 -9.75
CA ILE A 18 4.96 3.68 -8.62
C ILE A 18 3.60 3.16 -9.09
N PHE A 19 3.36 1.89 -8.77
CA PHE A 19 2.11 1.22 -9.08
C PHE A 19 0.89 1.99 -8.59
N ASP A 20 -0.09 2.18 -9.47
CA ASP A 20 -1.31 2.92 -9.16
C ASP A 20 -2.43 1.97 -8.73
N VAL A 21 -2.54 1.76 -7.42
CA VAL A 21 -3.57 0.93 -6.80
C VAL A 21 -4.98 1.37 -7.19
N PHE A 22 -5.22 2.68 -7.31
CA PHE A 22 -6.56 3.21 -7.61
C PHE A 22 -7.01 2.91 -9.04
N GLN A 23 -6.11 3.06 -10.00
CA GLN A 23 -6.41 2.74 -11.40
C GLN A 23 -6.51 1.23 -11.63
N SER A 24 -5.70 0.46 -10.90
CA SER A 24 -5.57 -0.98 -11.07
C SER A 24 -6.62 -1.79 -10.29
N ASP A 25 -7.32 -1.19 -9.31
CA ASP A 25 -8.40 -1.82 -8.52
C ASP A 25 -9.54 -2.31 -9.42
N LYS A 26 -9.46 -3.57 -9.83
CA LYS A 26 -10.35 -4.19 -10.81
C LYS A 26 -11.81 -4.22 -10.38
N ARG A 27 -12.06 -4.43 -9.09
CA ARG A 27 -13.40 -4.56 -8.50
C ARG A 27 -13.91 -3.29 -7.82
N LYS A 28 -13.15 -2.19 -7.92
CA LYS A 28 -13.48 -0.89 -7.31
C LYS A 28 -13.69 -0.97 -5.79
N VAL A 29 -12.92 -1.83 -5.13
CA VAL A 29 -12.97 -2.08 -3.68
C VAL A 29 -12.68 -0.81 -2.91
N LEU A 30 -11.63 -0.06 -3.26
CA LEU A 30 -11.30 1.22 -2.63
C LEU A 30 -12.45 2.21 -2.72
N THR A 31 -13.06 2.35 -3.91
CA THR A 31 -14.20 3.26 -4.11
C THR A 31 -15.38 2.89 -3.21
N LYS A 32 -15.68 1.60 -3.04
CA LYS A 32 -16.72 1.09 -2.14
C LYS A 32 -16.44 1.46 -0.69
N TYR A 33 -15.20 1.25 -0.23
CA TYR A 33 -14.82 1.56 1.15
C TYR A 33 -14.76 3.06 1.44
N PHE A 34 -14.26 3.89 0.52
CA PHE A 34 -14.36 5.33 0.66
C PHE A 34 -15.80 5.84 0.74
N LYS A 35 -16.72 5.25 -0.05
CA LYS A 35 -18.17 5.57 0.06
C LYS A 35 -18.73 5.17 1.43
N LYS A 36 -18.38 4.00 1.95
CA LYS A 36 -18.80 3.50 3.27
C LYS A 36 -18.43 4.48 4.39
N HIS A 37 -17.23 5.08 4.33
CA HIS A 37 -16.72 5.99 5.36
C HIS A 37 -16.95 7.48 5.05
N THR A 38 -17.74 7.81 4.02
CA THR A 38 -18.05 9.21 3.68
C THR A 38 -18.77 9.91 4.81
N ASN A 39 -18.20 10.99 5.33
CA ASN A 39 -18.84 11.90 6.25
C ASN A 39 -18.24 13.31 6.14
N ILE A 40 -19.00 14.24 5.58
CA ILE A 40 -18.57 15.64 5.34
C ILE A 40 -18.37 16.45 6.63
N LYS A 41 -18.69 15.91 7.80
CA LYS A 41 -18.41 16.52 9.11
C LYS A 41 -17.08 15.99 9.72
N HIS A 42 -16.57 14.88 9.23
CA HIS A 42 -15.37 14.22 9.72
C HIS A 42 -14.10 14.81 9.08
N GLU A 43 -13.00 14.69 9.82
CA GLU A 43 -11.67 15.01 9.33
C GLU A 43 -10.89 13.74 9.04
N ALA A 44 -10.06 13.78 7.98
CA ALA A 44 -9.26 12.65 7.55
C ALA A 44 -7.79 12.99 7.41
N ILE A 45 -6.94 11.96 7.47
CA ILE A 45 -5.54 12.05 7.08
C ILE A 45 -5.23 11.01 6.00
N ASP A 46 -4.45 11.42 5.00
CA ASP A 46 -3.78 10.54 4.06
C ASP A 46 -2.32 10.35 4.51
N PHE A 47 -2.01 9.18 5.07
CA PHE A 47 -0.69 8.80 5.56
C PHE A 47 0.18 8.31 4.41
N GLY A 48 1.25 9.06 4.09
CA GLY A 48 2.08 8.80 2.92
C GLY A 48 1.35 9.19 1.64
N CYS A 49 0.84 10.41 1.59
CA CYS A 49 -0.03 10.87 0.53
C CYS A 49 0.65 10.95 -0.85
N GLY A 50 1.98 10.88 -0.91
CA GLY A 50 2.75 11.00 -2.14
C GLY A 50 2.40 12.28 -2.89
N ASN A 51 2.13 12.15 -4.18
CA ASN A 51 1.68 13.25 -5.02
C ASN A 51 0.16 13.47 -5.02
N GLY A 52 -0.57 12.85 -4.06
CA GLY A 52 -1.98 13.14 -3.81
C GLY A 52 -2.98 12.29 -4.61
N LYS A 53 -2.61 11.08 -5.07
CA LYS A 53 -3.53 10.19 -5.82
C LYS A 53 -4.86 9.92 -5.09
N ALA A 54 -4.87 9.84 -3.76
CA ALA A 54 -6.07 9.62 -2.97
C ALA A 54 -6.96 10.87 -2.83
N PHE A 55 -6.47 12.05 -3.13
CA PHE A 55 -7.19 13.30 -2.83
C PHE A 55 -8.51 13.44 -3.57
N SER A 56 -8.60 12.97 -4.82
CA SER A 56 -9.85 12.95 -5.58
C SER A 56 -10.94 12.08 -4.93
N TYR A 57 -10.53 11.09 -4.11
CA TYR A 57 -11.44 10.24 -3.34
C TYR A 57 -11.75 10.83 -1.96
N LEU A 58 -10.76 11.42 -1.29
CA LEU A 58 -10.91 11.91 0.09
C LEU A 58 -11.55 13.30 0.15
N ALA A 59 -11.13 14.25 -0.71
CA ALA A 59 -11.58 15.63 -0.67
C ALA A 59 -13.12 15.78 -0.72
N PRO A 60 -13.87 15.09 -1.61
CA PRO A 60 -15.31 15.23 -1.65
C PRO A 60 -16.06 14.54 -0.51
N ARG A 61 -15.37 13.78 0.34
CA ARG A 61 -15.99 12.91 1.35
C ARG A 61 -15.78 13.35 2.79
N PHE A 62 -14.82 14.23 3.01
CA PHE A 62 -14.45 14.68 4.36
C PHE A 62 -14.43 16.21 4.43
N LYS A 63 -14.68 16.75 5.63
CA LYS A 63 -14.65 18.19 5.90
C LYS A 63 -13.28 18.79 5.58
N LYS A 64 -12.24 18.08 6.00
CA LYS A 64 -10.83 18.47 5.86
C LYS A 64 -9.98 17.22 5.72
N VAL A 65 -8.97 17.29 4.87
CA VAL A 65 -7.99 16.23 4.69
C VAL A 65 -6.60 16.78 4.92
N LEU A 66 -5.82 16.12 5.77
CA LEU A 66 -4.39 16.40 5.94
C LEU A 66 -3.60 15.34 5.17
N GLY A 67 -2.88 15.73 4.13
CA GLY A 67 -1.91 14.88 3.46
C GLY A 67 -0.56 14.97 4.19
N VAL A 68 -0.01 13.83 4.61
CA VAL A 68 1.31 13.75 5.24
C VAL A 68 2.23 12.89 4.39
N ASP A 69 3.39 13.40 4.04
CA ASP A 69 4.43 12.65 3.32
C ASP A 69 5.83 13.10 3.75
N ILE A 70 6.80 12.21 3.62
CA ILE A 70 8.21 12.53 3.93
C ILE A 70 8.86 13.37 2.83
N SER A 71 8.39 13.24 1.56
CA SER A 71 8.95 13.88 0.38
C SER A 71 8.37 15.27 0.14
N GLU A 72 9.18 16.28 0.32
CA GLU A 72 8.78 17.65 -0.03
C GLU A 72 8.45 17.81 -1.53
N LYS A 73 9.17 17.10 -2.40
CA LYS A 73 8.93 17.18 -3.85
C LYS A 73 7.58 16.57 -4.25
N LEU A 74 7.19 15.45 -3.65
CA LEU A 74 5.86 14.87 -3.86
C LEU A 74 4.76 15.78 -3.31
N LEU A 75 4.94 16.36 -2.14
CA LEU A 75 4.00 17.33 -1.58
C LEU A 75 3.82 18.57 -2.47
N ARG A 76 4.87 19.04 -3.15
CA ARG A 76 4.74 20.14 -4.14
C ARG A 76 3.86 19.72 -5.32
N GLN A 77 3.98 18.48 -5.82
CA GLN A 77 3.10 17.95 -6.88
C GLN A 77 1.66 17.81 -6.36
N ALA A 78 1.48 17.28 -5.16
CA ALA A 78 0.16 17.15 -4.52
C ALA A 78 -0.54 18.51 -4.34
N LYS A 79 0.21 19.57 -3.99
CA LYS A 79 -0.30 20.93 -3.87
C LYS A 79 -0.86 21.47 -5.19
N ALA A 80 -0.30 21.07 -6.31
CA ALA A 80 -0.75 21.50 -7.64
C ALA A 80 -2.14 20.99 -8.01
N LEU A 81 -2.70 19.98 -7.30
CA LEU A 81 -4.06 19.46 -7.52
C LEU A 81 -5.18 20.41 -7.05
N LEU A 82 -4.84 21.51 -6.36
CA LEU A 82 -5.73 22.62 -5.99
C LEU A 82 -7.03 22.24 -5.24
N HIS A 83 -7.02 21.20 -4.43
CA HIS A 83 -8.15 20.86 -3.57
C HIS A 83 -8.26 21.84 -2.38
N LYS A 84 -9.42 22.52 -2.24
CA LYS A 84 -9.62 23.59 -1.24
C LYS A 84 -9.58 23.13 0.22
N ASN A 85 -9.95 21.89 0.50
CA ASN A 85 -10.03 21.32 1.86
C ASN A 85 -8.86 20.41 2.20
N ILE A 86 -7.80 20.39 1.38
CA ILE A 86 -6.59 19.62 1.64
C ILE A 86 -5.50 20.53 2.18
N ILE A 87 -4.88 20.10 3.28
CA ILE A 87 -3.68 20.71 3.87
C ILE A 87 -2.56 19.70 3.77
N LEU A 88 -1.35 20.16 3.50
CA LEU A 88 -0.17 19.30 3.36
C LEU A 88 0.79 19.56 4.51
N LYS A 89 1.41 18.48 5.00
CA LYS A 89 2.46 18.53 6.03
C LYS A 89 3.56 17.56 5.67
N GLN A 90 4.80 18.05 5.67
CA GLN A 90 5.95 17.17 5.60
C GLN A 90 6.15 16.49 6.95
N GLY A 91 6.40 15.17 6.94
CA GLY A 91 6.65 14.42 8.16
C GLY A 91 7.02 12.97 7.89
N ASP A 92 7.92 12.46 8.73
CA ASP A 92 8.32 11.06 8.75
C ASP A 92 7.36 10.26 9.63
N LEU A 93 6.54 9.42 9.00
CA LEU A 93 5.52 8.60 9.67
C LEU A 93 6.10 7.45 10.52
N THR A 94 7.41 7.21 10.43
CA THR A 94 8.12 6.27 11.32
C THR A 94 8.42 6.89 12.68
N GLN A 95 8.39 8.23 12.76
CA GLN A 95 8.67 8.99 13.96
C GLN A 95 7.38 9.43 14.67
N SER A 96 7.51 9.84 15.92
CA SER A 96 6.39 10.44 16.65
C SER A 96 6.09 11.84 16.12
N LEU A 97 4.97 11.96 15.40
CA LEU A 97 4.50 13.23 14.85
C LEU A 97 3.36 13.80 15.67
N ARG A 98 3.40 15.14 15.90
CA ARG A 98 2.23 15.85 16.43
C ARG A 98 1.22 16.04 15.30
N LEU A 99 0.26 15.15 15.22
CA LEU A 99 -0.86 15.19 14.29
C LEU A 99 -2.18 15.41 15.04
N PRO A 100 -3.18 16.05 14.42
CA PRO A 100 -4.50 16.18 15.01
C PRO A 100 -5.16 14.79 15.12
N LYS A 101 -6.04 14.62 16.11
CA LYS A 101 -6.92 13.45 16.18
C LYS A 101 -7.98 13.54 15.09
N VAL A 102 -8.15 12.48 14.32
CA VAL A 102 -9.07 12.44 13.18
C VAL A 102 -10.04 11.26 13.24
N ASP A 103 -11.09 11.35 12.48
CA ASP A 103 -12.13 10.34 12.38
C ASP A 103 -11.74 9.22 11.40
N PHE A 104 -10.89 9.54 10.44
CA PHE A 104 -10.54 8.62 9.37
C PHE A 104 -9.08 8.76 8.94
N ILE A 105 -8.41 7.63 8.68
CA ILE A 105 -7.07 7.57 8.09
C ILE A 105 -7.10 6.65 6.87
N PHE A 106 -6.49 7.12 5.79
CA PHE A 106 -6.09 6.29 4.66
C PHE A 106 -4.57 6.15 4.64
N CYS A 107 -4.06 4.95 4.37
CA CYS A 107 -2.63 4.66 4.29
C CYS A 107 -2.41 3.59 3.23
N CYS A 108 -1.70 3.91 2.15
CA CYS A 108 -1.53 3.01 1.02
C CYS A 108 -0.04 2.80 0.71
N ASN A 109 0.43 1.56 0.88
CA ASN A 109 1.81 1.15 0.58
C ASN A 109 2.89 2.00 1.29
N VAL A 110 2.68 2.28 2.58
CA VAL A 110 3.61 3.05 3.43
C VAL A 110 4.27 2.16 4.48
N ALA A 111 3.52 1.29 5.15
CA ALA A 111 4.04 0.34 6.14
C ALA A 111 4.61 -0.92 5.45
N ILE A 112 5.57 -0.71 4.54
CA ILE A 112 6.15 -1.74 3.67
C ILE A 112 7.69 -1.74 3.69
N LEU A 113 8.29 -1.05 4.66
CA LEU A 113 9.74 -0.89 4.78
C LEU A 113 10.40 -2.24 5.16
N PRO A 114 11.67 -2.45 4.76
CA PRO A 114 12.40 -3.68 5.08
C PRO A 114 12.56 -3.93 6.58
N GLU A 115 12.62 -2.86 7.37
CA GLU A 115 12.72 -2.94 8.83
C GLU A 115 11.32 -3.08 9.45
N VAL A 116 11.00 -4.27 9.92
CA VAL A 116 9.67 -4.63 10.45
C VAL A 116 9.25 -3.71 11.61
N GLN A 117 10.16 -3.34 12.50
CA GLN A 117 9.84 -2.47 13.64
C GLN A 117 9.42 -1.07 13.20
N THR A 118 9.96 -0.60 12.09
CA THR A 118 9.60 0.68 11.48
C THR A 118 8.16 0.66 10.98
N ASN A 119 7.72 -0.45 10.37
CA ASN A 119 6.32 -0.63 9.94
C ASN A 119 5.36 -0.66 11.14
N ILE A 120 5.75 -1.31 12.22
CA ILE A 120 4.99 -1.31 13.49
C ILE A 120 4.86 0.13 14.04
N ALA A 121 5.90 0.95 13.94
CA ALA A 121 5.84 2.35 14.36
C ALA A 121 4.83 3.15 13.55
N ILE A 122 4.76 2.95 12.22
CA ILE A 122 3.76 3.57 11.35
C ILE A 122 2.34 3.16 11.77
N ILE A 123 2.09 1.87 11.98
CA ILE A 123 0.76 1.35 12.40
C ILE A 123 0.37 1.90 13.79
N LYS A 124 1.32 1.98 14.72
CA LYS A 124 1.08 2.65 16.03
C LYS A 124 0.77 4.13 15.89
N ASN A 125 1.39 4.82 14.93
CA ASN A 125 1.08 6.22 14.66
C ASN A 125 -0.32 6.39 14.05
N ILE A 126 -0.81 5.44 13.24
CA ILE A 126 -2.21 5.38 12.81
C ILE A 126 -3.12 5.31 14.06
N GLN A 127 -2.89 4.34 14.94
CA GLN A 127 -3.68 4.17 16.18
C GLN A 127 -3.68 5.44 17.04
N LYS A 128 -2.48 6.01 17.27
CA LYS A 128 -2.33 7.22 18.07
C LYS A 128 -3.02 8.45 17.45
N THR A 129 -3.21 8.49 16.15
CA THR A 129 -3.78 9.63 15.42
C THR A 129 -5.29 9.51 15.24
N LEU A 130 -5.86 8.31 15.27
CA LEU A 130 -7.31 8.11 15.27
C LEU A 130 -7.94 8.60 16.59
N LYS A 131 -9.13 9.17 16.50
CA LYS A 131 -10.07 9.29 17.63
C LYS A 131 -10.50 7.90 18.07
N VAL A 132 -11.02 7.76 19.28
CA VAL A 132 -11.79 6.56 19.70
C VAL A 132 -13.00 6.44 18.79
N GLY A 133 -13.27 5.26 18.24
CA GLY A 133 -14.28 5.02 17.19
C GLY A 133 -13.85 5.45 15.79
N GLY A 134 -12.66 6.03 15.61
CA GLY A 134 -12.13 6.39 14.30
C GLY A 134 -11.64 5.17 13.51
N HIS A 135 -11.80 5.21 12.19
CA HIS A 135 -11.47 4.12 11.27
C HIS A 135 -10.20 4.39 10.45
N ALA A 136 -9.49 3.34 10.11
CA ALA A 136 -8.45 3.41 9.08
C ALA A 136 -8.69 2.37 7.97
N LEU A 137 -8.32 2.76 6.75
CA LEU A 137 -8.14 1.87 5.61
C LEU A 137 -6.64 1.82 5.29
N VAL A 138 -6.06 0.65 5.41
CA VAL A 138 -4.64 0.44 5.15
C VAL A 138 -4.48 -0.54 4.00
N VAL A 139 -3.78 -0.13 2.94
CA VAL A 139 -3.43 -0.99 1.81
C VAL A 139 -1.98 -1.42 1.97
N ILE A 140 -1.74 -2.73 1.91
CA ILE A 140 -0.41 -3.33 2.03
C ILE A 140 -0.28 -4.54 1.11
N PRO A 141 0.91 -4.83 0.57
CA PRO A 141 1.10 -5.93 -0.37
C PRO A 141 0.95 -7.29 0.29
N SER A 142 0.37 -8.24 -0.46
CA SER A 142 0.12 -9.61 -0.02
C SER A 142 1.29 -10.52 -0.32
N LEU A 143 1.83 -11.20 0.70
CA LEU A 143 2.82 -12.25 0.53
C LEU A 143 2.23 -13.48 -0.19
N GLU A 144 0.97 -13.83 0.12
CA GLU A 144 0.28 -14.94 -0.55
C GLU A 144 0.09 -14.65 -2.04
N SER A 145 -0.22 -13.40 -2.40
CA SER A 145 -0.33 -12.99 -3.80
C SER A 145 1.01 -13.11 -4.52
N MET A 146 2.09 -12.68 -3.88
CA MET A 146 3.44 -12.75 -4.44
C MET A 146 3.86 -14.21 -4.71
N ILE A 147 3.66 -15.11 -3.75
CA ILE A 147 3.93 -16.53 -3.91
C ILE A 147 3.01 -17.14 -4.99
N TYR A 148 1.75 -16.75 -5.01
CA TYR A 148 0.80 -17.20 -6.03
C TYR A 148 1.19 -16.73 -7.44
N SER A 149 1.65 -15.49 -7.60
CA SER A 149 2.13 -14.97 -8.89
C SER A 149 3.35 -15.77 -9.39
N ALA A 150 4.30 -16.09 -8.51
CA ALA A 150 5.43 -16.95 -8.87
C ALA A 150 4.98 -18.35 -9.32
N TRP A 151 4.02 -18.96 -8.62
CA TRP A 151 3.45 -20.23 -9.04
C TRP A 151 2.73 -20.13 -10.40
N ARG A 152 2.00 -19.04 -10.67
CA ARG A 152 1.34 -18.81 -11.97
C ARG A 152 2.34 -18.66 -13.11
N LEU A 153 3.51 -18.05 -12.85
CA LEU A 153 4.58 -17.98 -13.81
C LEU A 153 5.07 -19.39 -14.21
N ILE A 154 5.30 -20.27 -13.22
CA ILE A 154 5.69 -21.67 -13.47
C ILE A 154 4.61 -22.41 -14.26
N ASP A 155 3.34 -22.25 -13.93
CA ASP A 155 2.22 -22.85 -14.65
C ASP A 155 2.17 -22.38 -16.11
N TRP A 156 2.45 -21.11 -16.35
CA TRP A 156 2.54 -20.55 -17.70
C TRP A 156 3.66 -21.20 -18.50
N TYR A 157 4.89 -21.22 -17.97
CA TYR A 157 6.03 -21.82 -18.65
C TYR A 157 5.83 -23.32 -18.94
N LYS A 158 5.24 -24.06 -18.01
CA LYS A 158 4.89 -25.47 -18.22
C LYS A 158 3.92 -25.68 -19.39
N LYS A 159 2.93 -24.79 -19.54
CA LYS A 159 1.97 -24.84 -20.68
C LYS A 159 2.65 -24.50 -22.01
N GLU A 160 3.73 -23.76 -21.98
CA GLU A 160 4.57 -23.48 -23.15
C GLU A 160 5.69 -24.50 -23.35
N ASN A 161 5.64 -25.65 -22.63
CA ASN A 161 6.63 -26.74 -22.67
C ASN A 161 8.05 -26.28 -22.22
N VAL A 162 8.15 -25.23 -21.45
CA VAL A 162 9.41 -24.80 -20.81
C VAL A 162 9.53 -25.52 -19.45
N LYS A 163 10.64 -26.22 -19.23
CA LYS A 163 10.89 -26.89 -17.96
C LYS A 163 11.21 -25.86 -16.86
N PRO A 164 10.74 -26.05 -15.61
CA PRO A 164 10.97 -25.08 -14.52
C PRO A 164 12.45 -24.71 -14.30
N GLU A 165 13.36 -25.69 -14.42
CA GLU A 165 14.81 -25.46 -14.28
C GLU A 165 15.43 -24.62 -15.41
N LYS A 166 14.69 -24.32 -16.46
CA LYS A 166 15.10 -23.45 -17.57
C LYS A 166 14.52 -22.04 -17.50
N ILE A 167 13.67 -21.78 -16.49
CA ILE A 167 13.14 -20.43 -16.27
C ILE A 167 14.26 -19.58 -15.68
N ASP A 168 14.50 -18.42 -16.25
CA ASP A 168 15.54 -17.51 -15.78
C ASP A 168 15.26 -17.10 -14.33
N THR A 169 16.27 -17.21 -13.47
CA THR A 169 16.15 -16.84 -12.06
C THR A 169 15.81 -15.36 -11.85
N SER A 170 16.12 -14.50 -12.82
CA SER A 170 15.72 -13.09 -12.80
C SER A 170 14.21 -12.90 -12.83
N GLU A 171 13.45 -13.83 -13.41
CA GLU A 171 11.98 -13.79 -13.40
C GLU A 171 11.38 -14.10 -12.03
N TYR A 172 12.17 -14.72 -11.14
CA TYR A 172 11.84 -14.91 -9.72
C TYR A 172 12.55 -13.90 -8.80
N ALA A 173 13.08 -12.82 -9.35
CA ALA A 173 13.91 -11.88 -8.61
C ALA A 173 13.25 -11.34 -7.34
N GLY A 174 11.92 -11.27 -7.32
CA GLY A 174 11.16 -10.94 -6.12
C GLY A 174 11.35 -11.93 -4.96
N LEU A 175 11.68 -13.20 -5.26
CA LEU A 175 11.78 -14.29 -4.29
C LEU A 175 13.21 -14.83 -4.12
N SER A 176 14.21 -14.21 -4.72
CA SER A 176 15.61 -14.62 -4.64
C SER A 176 16.55 -13.44 -4.37
N GLY A 177 17.68 -13.68 -3.68
CA GLY A 177 18.71 -12.68 -3.41
C GLY A 177 19.07 -12.51 -1.94
N LYS A 178 20.18 -11.82 -1.66
CA LYS A 178 20.79 -11.70 -0.31
C LYS A 178 19.94 -10.93 0.74
N LYS A 179 18.96 -10.13 0.30
CA LYS A 179 18.12 -9.32 1.19
C LYS A 179 16.67 -9.83 1.25
N ILE A 180 16.44 -11.02 0.74
CA ILE A 180 15.14 -11.67 0.71
C ILE A 180 15.01 -12.56 1.94
N ASP A 181 13.91 -12.42 2.65
CA ASP A 181 13.51 -13.30 3.74
C ASP A 181 12.01 -13.57 3.67
N ILE A 182 11.65 -14.63 2.97
CA ILE A 182 10.25 -15.01 2.76
C ILE A 182 9.52 -15.26 4.08
N LEU A 183 10.21 -15.78 5.10
CA LEU A 183 9.60 -16.04 6.41
C LEU A 183 9.21 -14.74 7.11
N GLN A 184 9.96 -13.67 6.86
CA GLN A 184 9.64 -12.32 7.32
C GLN A 184 8.82 -11.52 6.31
N GLY A 185 8.44 -12.12 5.18
CA GLY A 185 7.73 -11.44 4.09
C GLY A 185 8.55 -10.37 3.37
N LEU A 186 9.88 -10.45 3.42
CA LEU A 186 10.76 -9.52 2.71
C LEU A 186 11.04 -10.05 1.31
N VAL A 187 10.57 -9.32 0.31
CA VAL A 187 10.75 -9.63 -1.10
C VAL A 187 11.36 -8.44 -1.84
N SER A 188 11.83 -8.65 -3.07
CA SER A 188 12.38 -7.56 -3.88
C SER A 188 11.37 -7.15 -4.96
N ILE A 189 11.04 -5.87 -5.00
CA ILE A 189 10.26 -5.27 -6.09
C ILE A 189 11.16 -4.25 -6.77
N ASP A 190 11.47 -4.48 -8.04
CA ASP A 190 12.36 -3.61 -8.85
C ASP A 190 13.69 -3.27 -8.13
N GLY A 191 14.27 -4.27 -7.45
CA GLY A 191 15.52 -4.13 -6.70
C GLY A 191 15.38 -3.45 -5.31
N VAL A 192 14.16 -3.08 -4.90
CA VAL A 192 13.86 -2.53 -3.57
C VAL A 192 13.28 -3.62 -2.69
N THR A 193 13.92 -3.86 -1.52
CA THR A 193 13.37 -4.79 -0.54
C THR A 193 12.11 -4.22 0.09
N THR A 194 11.01 -4.95 -0.02
CA THR A 194 9.66 -4.52 0.38
C THR A 194 9.03 -5.57 1.29
N LYS A 195 8.43 -5.13 2.39
CA LYS A 195 7.67 -5.99 3.30
C LYS A 195 6.30 -6.31 2.70
N HIS A 196 6.01 -7.59 2.56
CA HIS A 196 4.70 -8.15 2.24
C HIS A 196 4.13 -8.87 3.44
N TYR A 197 2.80 -8.94 3.55
CA TYR A 197 2.11 -9.46 4.72
C TYR A 197 1.23 -10.65 4.36
N THR A 198 1.20 -11.66 5.24
CA THR A 198 0.12 -12.64 5.22
C THR A 198 -1.12 -12.08 5.92
N GLN A 199 -2.30 -12.61 5.56
CA GLN A 199 -3.54 -12.21 6.21
C GLN A 199 -3.48 -12.38 7.74
N GLN A 200 -2.93 -13.51 8.20
CA GLN A 200 -2.81 -13.82 9.62
C GLN A 200 -1.82 -12.89 10.35
N GLU A 201 -0.73 -12.54 9.69
CA GLU A 201 0.22 -11.55 10.23
C GLU A 201 -0.45 -10.19 10.44
N ILE A 202 -1.28 -9.74 9.50
CA ILE A 202 -2.04 -8.48 9.61
C ILE A 202 -2.88 -8.48 10.88
N GLU A 203 -3.67 -9.53 11.10
CA GLU A 203 -4.52 -9.64 12.30
C GLU A 203 -3.71 -9.51 13.59
N VAL A 204 -2.56 -10.21 13.67
CA VAL A 204 -1.68 -10.18 14.84
C VAL A 204 -1.02 -8.82 15.03
N VAL A 205 -0.46 -8.23 13.96
CA VAL A 205 0.30 -6.97 14.03
C VAL A 205 -0.61 -5.80 14.38
N PHE A 206 -1.79 -5.70 13.72
CA PHE A 206 -2.73 -4.60 13.99
C PHE A 206 -3.31 -4.69 15.41
N THR A 207 -3.67 -5.90 15.87
CA THR A 207 -4.15 -6.11 17.24
C THR A 207 -3.09 -5.74 18.29
N ARG A 208 -1.82 -6.09 18.08
CA ARG A 208 -0.70 -5.67 18.94
C ARG A 208 -0.48 -4.16 18.95
N CYS A 209 -0.94 -3.47 17.91
CA CYS A 209 -0.93 -2.01 17.82
C CYS A 209 -2.24 -1.37 18.32
N GLU A 210 -3.07 -2.10 19.06
CA GLU A 210 -4.35 -1.62 19.62
C GLU A 210 -5.33 -1.12 18.56
N LEU A 211 -5.33 -1.77 17.39
CA LEU A 211 -6.31 -1.58 16.34
C LEU A 211 -7.13 -2.85 16.17
N THR A 212 -8.45 -2.73 16.23
CA THR A 212 -9.35 -3.85 15.95
C THR A 212 -9.56 -3.97 14.45
N VAL A 213 -9.13 -5.10 13.87
CA VAL A 213 -9.36 -5.41 12.45
C VAL A 213 -10.82 -5.79 12.26
N LEU A 214 -11.54 -5.05 11.43
CA LEU A 214 -12.94 -5.28 11.11
C LEU A 214 -13.10 -6.15 9.86
N LYS A 215 -12.23 -5.94 8.87
CA LYS A 215 -12.28 -6.64 7.60
C LYS A 215 -10.90 -6.62 6.95
N ILE A 216 -10.54 -7.73 6.31
CA ILE A 216 -9.44 -7.82 5.36
C ILE A 216 -10.05 -8.26 4.03
N GLU A 217 -9.79 -7.51 2.96
CA GLU A 217 -10.35 -7.76 1.64
C GLU A 217 -9.25 -7.65 0.57
N LYS A 218 -9.39 -8.38 -0.53
CA LYS A 218 -8.46 -8.33 -1.65
C LYS A 218 -8.75 -7.14 -2.55
N ILE A 219 -7.73 -6.35 -2.86
CA ILE A 219 -7.75 -5.43 -4.00
C ILE A 219 -7.10 -6.16 -5.16
N GLU A 220 -7.91 -6.68 -6.08
CA GLU A 220 -7.43 -7.50 -7.19
C GLU A 220 -7.00 -6.65 -8.38
N TYR A 221 -5.94 -7.10 -9.05
CA TYR A 221 -5.32 -6.46 -10.21
C TYR A 221 -5.38 -7.38 -11.42
N ASN A 222 -5.25 -6.81 -12.62
CA ASN A 222 -5.08 -7.64 -13.81
C ASN A 222 -3.66 -8.24 -13.84
N TRP A 223 -3.49 -9.39 -14.48
CA TRP A 223 -2.20 -10.08 -14.59
C TRP A 223 -1.08 -9.27 -15.27
N ASN A 224 -1.44 -8.22 -16.02
CA ASN A 224 -0.45 -7.30 -16.59
C ASN A 224 0.22 -6.38 -15.54
N SER A 225 -0.22 -6.39 -14.28
CA SER A 225 0.51 -5.80 -13.16
C SER A 225 1.73 -6.62 -12.75
N GLU A 226 1.70 -7.93 -13.01
CA GLU A 226 2.73 -8.88 -12.60
C GLU A 226 3.62 -9.29 -13.79
N PHE A 227 3.02 -9.45 -14.98
CA PHE A 227 3.68 -10.02 -16.14
C PHE A 227 3.55 -9.16 -17.38
N THR A 228 4.62 -9.11 -18.18
CA THR A 228 4.57 -8.49 -19.49
C THR A 228 3.81 -9.41 -20.46
N LYS A 229 2.70 -8.91 -21.04
CA LYS A 229 1.89 -9.64 -22.01
C LYS A 229 1.42 -11.03 -21.53
N PRO A 230 0.76 -11.13 -20.35
CA PRO A 230 0.26 -12.43 -19.87
C PRO A 230 -0.68 -13.05 -20.88
N PRO A 231 -0.71 -14.40 -21.00
CA PRO A 231 -1.56 -15.08 -21.98
C PRO A 231 -3.04 -14.87 -21.67
N LYS A 232 -3.88 -14.82 -22.71
CA LYS A 232 -5.33 -14.56 -22.57
C LYS A 232 -6.08 -15.57 -21.70
N TRP A 233 -5.57 -16.79 -21.55
CA TRP A 233 -6.15 -17.82 -20.68
C TRP A 233 -5.86 -17.58 -19.19
N MET A 234 -4.88 -16.73 -18.83
CA MET A 234 -4.52 -16.42 -17.46
C MET A 234 -5.56 -15.46 -16.87
N LYS A 235 -6.63 -16.02 -16.35
CA LYS A 235 -7.74 -15.31 -15.71
C LYS A 235 -7.72 -15.49 -14.20
N GLU A 236 -8.85 -15.30 -13.56
CA GLU A 236 -9.05 -15.49 -12.12
C GLU A 236 -8.49 -16.84 -11.60
N PRO A 237 -8.05 -16.85 -10.32
CA PRO A 237 -7.90 -15.72 -9.40
C PRO A 237 -6.79 -14.76 -9.84
N TYR A 238 -6.96 -13.45 -9.55
CA TYR A 238 -6.02 -12.41 -9.91
C TYR A 238 -5.02 -12.14 -8.76
N PRO A 239 -3.85 -11.50 -9.02
CA PRO A 239 -2.97 -10.99 -7.96
C PRO A 239 -3.65 -9.87 -7.18
N TRP A 240 -3.24 -9.66 -5.92
CA TRP A 240 -3.92 -8.71 -5.02
C TRP A 240 -2.99 -8.11 -3.97
N ASP A 241 -3.38 -6.93 -3.50
CA ASP A 241 -2.97 -6.38 -2.21
C ASP A 241 -4.08 -6.58 -1.16
N TRP A 242 -3.72 -6.47 0.10
CA TRP A 242 -4.67 -6.47 1.20
C TRP A 242 -5.19 -5.07 1.48
N LEU A 243 -6.52 -4.90 1.52
CA LEU A 243 -7.19 -3.77 2.16
C LEU A 243 -7.59 -4.18 3.57
N VAL A 244 -7.02 -3.51 4.56
CA VAL A 244 -7.33 -3.70 5.98
C VAL A 244 -8.23 -2.56 6.44
N GLU A 245 -9.45 -2.88 6.81
CA GLU A 245 -10.33 -1.96 7.55
C GLU A 245 -10.16 -2.22 9.03
N CYS A 246 -9.76 -1.21 9.79
CA CYS A 246 -9.60 -1.31 11.23
C CYS A 246 -10.17 -0.08 11.94
N VAL A 247 -10.40 -0.23 13.27
CA VAL A 247 -10.94 0.80 14.14
C VAL A 247 -10.11 0.90 15.42
N ARG A 248 -9.97 2.11 15.94
CA ARG A 248 -9.48 2.35 17.30
C ARG A 248 -10.68 2.29 18.27
N LEU A 249 -10.70 1.30 19.17
CA LEU A 249 -11.68 1.21 20.28
C LEU A 249 -11.27 2.10 21.45
#